data_447baba7aa5b0fdb61b4a50ee3e2ed40
#
_entry.id   447baba7aa5b0fdb61b4a50ee3e2ed40
#
_cell.length_a   1.000
_cell.length_b   1.000
_cell.length_c   1.000
_cell.angle_alpha   90.00
_cell.angle_beta   90.00
_cell.angle_gamma   90.00
#
_symmetry.space_group_name_H-M   'P 1'
#
loop_
_entity.id
_entity.type
_entity.pdbx_description
1 polymer ?
#
loop_
_entity_poly.entity_id
_entity_poly.type
_entity_poly.pdbx_seq_one_letter_code
_entity_poly.pdbx_strand_id
1 'polypeptide(L)'
;MSLLLDGLAASSGIAIAPAYLLVGPDLSIRKQHIADKNHEVARLRDSFALTTKELQAIRQRAHQDLGHQAVAVVDAQLAMVNDPVLLTTIERLIDKHSYTAEWGVKLATDNYLALFERNNDDYLNSRILAVRDVYKRVISHLLGVKLPDPGALDHRAILVAPNITPTDMAQLDRRYVVGLVTDSGGRTSHFSIMSKTLALPVVVGTNTATKKIKNGDLLIVDGIHGKVIVNPTEQQLEHYRLLAGEFAREQQAWGALRDQHTVSQDGRKYEVAANVGALSDITVARDHGAEGIGLLRTEFLYMNQTELPSEEEQFKAYRQFVSGMDQQRVVARTLDIGGDKRLGMLKLPREENPYLGFRAIRIGLAEPTILRPQLRALLRASAYGRLAIMFPMIATPEEFTQAREMLDDEKRKLSRAGVAVADNIEVGMMLEVPSAAVMADVFAPDVDFFSIGSNDLIQYLFAADRGNSRVSYLYQELHPAVLRLVKRVIDAAHAEGKWVGMCGEMAGNPLATPLLTAMGLDEFSMNSSQILPIRSLISHLNNRQLQPLVHRALAAHSAREVGMLVKEYVPMLRKD
;
A
#
# COMPACT_ATOMS: atom_id res chain seq x y z
N MET A 1 -10.39 27.38 -24.12
CA MET A 1 -10.93 26.02 -24.37
C MET A 1 -10.53 25.16 -23.19
N SER A 2 -11.47 24.43 -22.59
CA SER A 2 -11.13 23.45 -21.56
C SER A 2 -10.33 22.29 -22.16
N LEU A 3 -9.34 21.80 -21.41
CA LEU A 3 -8.52 20.66 -21.81
C LEU A 3 -8.80 19.50 -20.83
N LEU A 4 -9.09 18.32 -21.38
CA LEU A 4 -9.24 17.09 -20.59
C LEU A 4 -7.93 16.30 -20.64
N LEU A 5 -7.47 15.85 -19.50
CA LEU A 5 -6.38 14.90 -19.32
C LEU A 5 -6.91 13.66 -18.65
N ASP A 6 -6.56 12.51 -19.19
CA ASP A 6 -6.87 11.21 -18.60
C ASP A 6 -5.67 10.69 -17.80
N GLY A 7 -5.95 10.06 -16.68
CA GLY A 7 -4.98 9.43 -15.81
C GLY A 7 -5.62 8.25 -15.08
N LEU A 8 -4.97 7.81 -14.02
CA LEU A 8 -5.45 6.74 -13.16
C LEU A 8 -5.99 7.33 -11.84
N ALA A 9 -7.20 6.96 -11.48
CA ALA A 9 -7.77 7.28 -10.16
C ALA A 9 -6.95 6.59 -9.05
N ALA A 10 -6.26 7.37 -8.24
CA ALA A 10 -5.42 6.87 -7.15
C ALA A 10 -6.06 7.06 -5.78
N SER A 11 -6.80 8.16 -5.58
CA SER A 11 -7.59 8.42 -4.38
C SER A 11 -8.86 9.17 -4.77
N SER A 12 -10.00 8.69 -4.25
CA SER A 12 -11.33 9.18 -4.61
C SER A 12 -11.61 10.59 -4.07
N GLY A 13 -12.50 11.30 -4.76
CA GLY A 13 -12.96 12.63 -4.41
C GLY A 13 -12.86 13.58 -5.59
N ILE A 14 -13.38 14.79 -5.40
CA ILE A 14 -13.37 15.86 -6.40
C ILE A 14 -12.77 17.10 -5.79
N ALA A 15 -11.77 17.69 -6.43
CA ALA A 15 -11.15 18.95 -6.04
C ALA A 15 -11.29 19.99 -7.15
N ILE A 16 -11.57 21.22 -6.77
CA ILE A 16 -11.63 22.37 -7.69
C ILE A 16 -10.81 23.49 -7.05
N ALA A 17 -9.64 23.80 -7.65
CA ALA A 17 -8.76 24.86 -7.17
C ALA A 17 -7.75 25.27 -8.25
N PRO A 18 -7.02 26.39 -8.07
CA PRO A 18 -5.90 26.75 -8.92
C PRO A 18 -4.78 25.70 -8.86
N ALA A 19 -4.06 25.54 -9.96
CA ALA A 19 -2.87 24.70 -10.06
C ALA A 19 -1.66 25.34 -9.37
N TYR A 20 -0.90 24.54 -8.64
CA TYR A 20 0.44 24.87 -8.18
C TYR A 20 1.42 23.83 -8.74
N LEU A 21 2.32 24.27 -9.62
CA LEU A 21 3.27 23.39 -10.27
C LEU A 21 4.50 23.15 -9.40
N LEU A 22 4.74 21.89 -9.04
CA LEU A 22 5.97 21.42 -8.41
C LEU A 22 6.98 20.96 -9.47
N VAL A 23 7.31 21.85 -10.39
CA VAL A 23 8.34 21.62 -11.40
C VAL A 23 9.59 22.36 -10.96
N GLY A 24 10.61 21.62 -10.60
CA GLY A 24 11.89 22.18 -10.17
C GLY A 24 12.63 22.88 -11.32
N PRO A 25 13.59 23.75 -10.99
CA PRO A 25 14.47 24.37 -11.97
C PRO A 25 15.29 23.30 -12.71
N ASP A 26 15.83 23.68 -13.87
CA ASP A 26 16.80 22.83 -14.58
C ASP A 26 18.08 22.70 -13.73
N LEU A 27 18.36 21.49 -13.28
CA LEU A 27 19.55 21.11 -12.51
C LEU A 27 20.59 20.41 -13.40
N SER A 28 20.56 20.64 -14.70
CA SER A 28 21.53 20.04 -15.62
C SER A 28 22.94 20.57 -15.35
N ILE A 29 23.88 19.64 -15.18
CA ILE A 29 25.27 19.95 -14.83
C ILE A 29 26.17 19.56 -15.98
N ARG A 30 27.06 20.48 -16.35
CA ARG A 30 28.11 20.22 -17.34
C ARG A 30 29.42 19.94 -16.62
N LYS A 31 30.23 19.06 -17.22
CA LYS A 31 31.61 18.82 -16.75
C LYS A 31 32.43 20.09 -16.94
N GLN A 32 32.95 20.63 -15.84
CA GLN A 32 33.81 21.80 -15.86
C GLN A 32 34.98 21.58 -14.89
N HIS A 33 36.09 22.28 -15.18
CA HIS A 33 37.29 22.27 -14.33
C HIS A 33 37.48 23.64 -13.68
N ILE A 34 38.05 23.62 -12.49
CA ILE A 34 38.25 24.78 -11.65
C ILE A 34 39.74 25.02 -11.38
N ALA A 35 40.08 26.27 -11.06
CA ALA A 35 41.42 26.66 -10.65
C ALA A 35 41.60 26.64 -9.12
N ASP A 36 40.59 27.11 -8.34
CA ASP A 36 40.61 27.17 -6.88
C ASP A 36 39.81 26.02 -6.26
N LYS A 37 40.54 24.96 -5.92
CA LYS A 37 39.98 23.77 -5.26
C LYS A 37 39.48 24.03 -3.86
N ASN A 38 40.17 24.90 -3.09
CA ASN A 38 39.82 25.18 -1.71
C ASN A 38 38.50 25.93 -1.62
N HIS A 39 38.28 26.89 -2.50
CA HIS A 39 37.00 27.58 -2.62
C HIS A 39 35.87 26.62 -2.97
N GLU A 40 36.12 25.68 -3.86
CA GLU A 40 35.11 24.72 -4.31
C GLU A 40 34.75 23.70 -3.23
N VAL A 41 35.73 23.23 -2.45
CA VAL A 41 35.49 22.38 -1.28
C VAL A 41 34.69 23.12 -0.18
N ALA A 42 34.94 24.41 0.01
CA ALA A 42 34.15 25.23 0.94
C ALA A 42 32.70 25.34 0.47
N ARG A 43 32.44 25.65 -0.83
CA ARG A 43 31.09 25.68 -1.40
C ARG A 43 30.37 24.34 -1.23
N LEU A 44 31.07 23.22 -1.43
CA LEU A 44 30.52 21.89 -1.23
C LEU A 44 30.04 21.70 0.22
N ARG A 45 30.92 21.99 1.19
CA ARG A 45 30.60 21.85 2.62
C ARG A 45 29.42 22.74 3.03
N ASP A 46 29.38 23.97 2.57
CA ASP A 46 28.26 24.89 2.82
C ASP A 46 26.95 24.35 2.26
N SER A 47 26.97 23.77 1.05
CA SER A 47 25.76 23.19 0.45
C SER A 47 25.26 21.97 1.21
N PHE A 48 26.14 21.12 1.74
CA PHE A 48 25.78 19.99 2.61
C PHE A 48 25.19 20.45 3.94
N ALA A 49 25.78 21.49 4.55
CA ALA A 49 25.27 22.09 5.80
C ALA A 49 23.88 22.72 5.60
N LEU A 50 23.66 23.43 4.49
CA LEU A 50 22.36 24.00 4.15
C LEU A 50 21.31 22.90 3.90
N THR A 51 21.67 21.84 3.17
CA THR A 51 20.79 20.68 2.93
C THR A 51 20.42 19.98 4.24
N THR A 52 21.40 19.81 5.16
CA THR A 52 21.14 19.23 6.49
C THR A 52 20.15 20.07 7.27
N LYS A 53 20.33 21.39 7.30
CA LYS A 53 19.41 22.31 7.99
C LYS A 53 18.01 22.28 7.39
N GLU A 54 17.89 22.22 6.07
CA GLU A 54 16.61 22.10 5.37
C GLU A 54 15.90 20.79 5.73
N LEU A 55 16.59 19.66 5.67
CA LEU A 55 16.03 18.34 6.01
C LEU A 55 15.63 18.26 7.49
N GLN A 56 16.38 18.89 8.40
CA GLN A 56 16.00 18.99 9.83
C GLN A 56 14.68 19.75 10.01
N ALA A 57 14.48 20.85 9.28
CA ALA A 57 13.23 21.60 9.31
C ALA A 57 12.05 20.79 8.76
N ILE A 58 12.27 20.05 7.67
CA ILE A 58 11.27 19.13 7.12
C ILE A 58 10.92 18.01 8.11
N ARG A 59 11.92 17.41 8.75
CA ARG A 59 11.74 16.39 9.79
C ARG A 59 10.85 16.87 10.94
N GLN A 60 11.08 18.10 11.39
CA GLN A 60 10.32 18.69 12.49
C GLN A 60 8.84 18.89 12.12
N ARG A 61 8.54 19.33 10.88
CA ARG A 61 7.17 19.44 10.36
C ARG A 61 6.52 18.06 10.20
N ALA A 62 7.23 17.10 9.60
CA ALA A 62 6.73 15.74 9.38
C ALA A 62 6.35 15.03 10.69
N HIS A 63 7.04 15.30 11.78
CA HIS A 63 6.75 14.73 13.09
C HIS A 63 5.42 15.24 13.67
N GLN A 64 4.98 16.44 13.31
CA GLN A 64 3.74 17.03 13.79
C GLN A 64 2.51 16.55 13.01
N ASP A 65 2.64 16.30 11.69
CA ASP A 65 1.49 16.19 10.78
C ASP A 65 1.29 14.81 10.14
N LEU A 66 2.32 13.94 10.03
CA LEU A 66 2.29 12.78 9.12
C LEU A 66 2.74 11.43 9.71
N GLY A 67 3.14 11.38 10.99
CA GLY A 67 3.49 10.13 11.67
C GLY A 67 4.85 9.53 11.28
N HIS A 68 5.16 8.37 11.87
CA HIS A 68 6.50 7.77 11.87
C HIS A 68 7.10 7.41 10.51
N GLN A 69 6.29 7.07 9.50
CA GLN A 69 6.80 6.67 8.18
C GLN A 69 7.44 7.82 7.41
N ALA A 70 6.83 9.01 7.44
CA ALA A 70 7.37 10.19 6.78
C ALA A 70 8.67 10.64 7.45
N VAL A 71 8.74 10.55 8.78
CA VAL A 71 9.93 10.86 9.56
C VAL A 71 11.08 9.91 9.22
N ALA A 72 10.81 8.61 9.09
CA ALA A 72 11.84 7.61 8.77
C ALA A 72 12.52 7.86 7.41
N VAL A 73 11.76 8.34 6.41
CA VAL A 73 12.34 8.71 5.11
C VAL A 73 13.29 9.90 5.22
N VAL A 74 12.89 10.93 5.97
CA VAL A 74 13.72 12.12 6.18
C VAL A 74 14.95 11.78 7.04
N ASP A 75 14.82 10.88 8.03
CA ASP A 75 15.94 10.38 8.83
C ASP A 75 16.96 9.64 7.97
N ALA A 76 16.52 8.83 7.00
CA ALA A 76 17.41 8.17 6.04
C ALA A 76 18.18 9.20 5.17
N GLN A 77 17.52 10.27 4.74
CA GLN A 77 18.16 11.36 3.98
C GLN A 77 19.15 12.14 4.84
N LEU A 78 18.82 12.41 6.12
CA LEU A 78 19.72 13.04 7.06
C LEU A 78 20.96 12.19 7.35
N ALA A 79 20.79 10.88 7.50
CA ALA A 79 21.92 9.96 7.66
C ALA A 79 22.84 10.00 6.44
N MET A 80 22.27 10.06 5.24
CA MET A 80 23.02 10.10 4.00
C MET A 80 23.77 11.42 3.78
N VAL A 81 23.13 12.56 3.98
CA VAL A 81 23.80 13.87 3.81
C VAL A 81 24.90 14.09 4.86
N ASN A 82 24.81 13.44 6.01
CA ASN A 82 25.80 13.49 7.06
C ASN A 82 26.83 12.34 6.98
N ASP A 83 26.78 11.51 5.94
CA ASP A 83 27.78 10.44 5.76
C ASP A 83 29.14 11.04 5.37
N PRO A 84 30.16 10.91 6.25
CA PRO A 84 31.49 11.44 5.99
C PRO A 84 32.17 10.79 4.79
N VAL A 85 31.80 9.55 4.44
CA VAL A 85 32.37 8.84 3.28
C VAL A 85 31.93 9.49 1.99
N LEU A 86 30.65 9.89 1.88
CA LEU A 86 30.12 10.57 0.71
C LEU A 86 30.85 11.91 0.50
N LEU A 87 30.90 12.75 1.52
CA LEU A 87 31.54 14.06 1.45
C LEU A 87 33.03 13.92 1.07
N THR A 88 33.77 13.04 1.75
CA THR A 88 35.21 12.82 1.49
C THR A 88 35.47 12.28 0.08
N THR A 89 34.53 11.47 -0.44
CA THR A 89 34.64 10.95 -1.81
C THR A 89 34.50 12.07 -2.83
N ILE A 90 33.57 13.00 -2.64
CA ILE A 90 33.38 14.16 -3.52
C ILE A 90 34.59 15.11 -3.41
N GLU A 91 35.07 15.38 -2.20
CA GLU A 91 36.28 16.20 -1.97
C GLU A 91 37.49 15.64 -2.72
N ARG A 92 37.70 14.31 -2.71
CA ARG A 92 38.77 13.65 -3.47
C ARG A 92 38.62 13.84 -4.98
N LEU A 93 37.38 13.80 -5.50
CA LEU A 93 37.13 14.05 -6.92
C LEU A 93 37.47 15.47 -7.33
N ILE A 94 37.15 16.47 -6.47
CA ILE A 94 37.51 17.87 -6.66
C ILE A 94 39.04 18.01 -6.63
N ASP A 95 39.68 17.45 -5.62
CA ASP A 95 41.14 17.60 -5.43
C ASP A 95 41.94 16.90 -6.56
N LYS A 96 41.58 15.65 -6.90
CA LYS A 96 42.31 14.84 -7.88
C LYS A 96 42.12 15.31 -9.31
N HIS A 97 40.90 15.76 -9.66
CA HIS A 97 40.51 16.03 -11.06
C HIS A 97 40.18 17.49 -11.33
N SER A 98 40.26 18.36 -10.32
CA SER A 98 39.88 19.77 -10.41
C SER A 98 38.46 19.98 -11.00
N TYR A 99 37.52 19.12 -10.60
CA TYR A 99 36.13 19.25 -11.00
C TYR A 99 35.40 20.30 -10.16
N THR A 100 34.31 20.87 -10.72
CA THR A 100 33.36 21.66 -9.92
C THR A 100 32.67 20.78 -8.87
N ALA A 101 32.19 21.37 -7.77
CA ALA A 101 31.45 20.66 -6.73
C ALA A 101 30.22 19.97 -7.32
N GLU A 102 29.48 20.64 -8.21
CA GLU A 102 28.32 20.08 -8.90
C GLU A 102 28.66 18.80 -9.67
N TRP A 103 29.78 18.81 -10.44
CA TRP A 103 30.20 17.63 -11.19
C TRP A 103 30.68 16.51 -10.26
N GLY A 104 31.36 16.84 -9.20
CA GLY A 104 31.80 15.90 -8.15
C GLY A 104 30.61 15.20 -7.49
N VAL A 105 29.59 15.97 -7.09
CA VAL A 105 28.35 15.45 -6.50
C VAL A 105 27.61 14.55 -7.51
N LYS A 106 27.49 15.01 -8.76
CA LYS A 106 26.86 14.20 -9.82
C LYS A 106 27.55 12.85 -10.00
N LEU A 107 28.87 12.86 -10.16
CA LEU A 107 29.64 11.64 -10.42
C LEU A 107 29.59 10.66 -9.23
N ALA A 108 29.70 11.17 -7.99
CA ALA A 108 29.57 10.35 -6.79
C ALA A 108 28.17 9.74 -6.68
N THR A 109 27.13 10.50 -6.97
CA THR A 109 25.74 10.05 -6.94
C THR A 109 25.47 9.02 -8.04
N ASP A 110 25.91 9.26 -9.27
CA ASP A 110 25.74 8.32 -10.40
C ASP A 110 26.43 6.98 -10.09
N ASN A 111 27.64 7.01 -9.53
CA ASN A 111 28.36 5.81 -9.09
C ASN A 111 27.61 5.06 -7.97
N TYR A 112 27.06 5.81 -7.02
CA TYR A 112 26.28 5.23 -5.92
C TYR A 112 25.00 4.58 -6.46
N LEU A 113 24.27 5.26 -7.32
CA LEU A 113 23.04 4.74 -7.95
C LEU A 113 23.30 3.51 -8.81
N ALA A 114 24.42 3.48 -9.56
CA ALA A 114 24.79 2.33 -10.40
C ALA A 114 25.03 1.05 -9.59
N LEU A 115 25.35 1.14 -8.30
CA LEU A 115 25.46 -0.02 -7.40
C LEU A 115 24.09 -0.62 -7.09
N PHE A 116 23.03 0.20 -7.08
CA PHE A 116 21.67 -0.22 -6.75
C PHE A 116 20.84 -0.61 -7.97
N GLU A 117 21.04 0.04 -9.12
CA GLU A 117 20.30 -0.25 -10.36
C GLU A 117 20.54 -1.67 -10.92
N ARG A 118 21.59 -2.36 -10.45
CA ARG A 118 21.86 -3.76 -10.78
C ARG A 118 20.98 -4.76 -10.01
N ASN A 119 20.28 -4.31 -8.97
CA ASN A 119 19.42 -5.13 -8.14
C ASN A 119 17.99 -4.56 -8.21
N ASN A 120 17.08 -5.27 -8.85
CA ASN A 120 15.66 -4.90 -9.00
C ASN A 120 14.91 -5.19 -7.68
N ASP A 121 15.05 -4.31 -6.67
CA ASP A 121 14.46 -4.46 -5.33
C ASP A 121 13.72 -3.18 -4.95
N ASP A 122 12.44 -3.27 -4.58
CA ASP A 122 11.61 -2.12 -4.20
C ASP A 122 12.16 -1.34 -2.98
N TYR A 123 12.86 -2.02 -2.08
CA TYR A 123 13.59 -1.40 -0.98
C TYR A 123 14.73 -0.51 -1.50
N LEU A 124 15.46 -0.99 -2.50
CA LEU A 124 16.51 -0.22 -3.16
C LEU A 124 15.94 0.95 -3.95
N ASN A 125 14.76 0.81 -4.54
CA ASN A 125 14.05 1.89 -5.23
C ASN A 125 13.70 3.06 -4.28
N SER A 126 13.29 2.77 -3.06
CA SER A 126 13.04 3.82 -2.05
C SER A 126 14.32 4.56 -1.65
N ARG A 127 15.44 3.84 -1.54
CA ARG A 127 16.77 4.45 -1.31
C ARG A 127 17.25 5.26 -2.52
N ILE A 128 17.04 4.78 -3.73
CA ILE A 128 17.35 5.53 -4.97
C ILE A 128 16.60 6.86 -4.98
N LEU A 129 15.33 6.88 -4.60
CA LEU A 129 14.55 8.11 -4.50
C LEU A 129 15.11 9.06 -3.43
N ALA A 130 15.48 8.55 -2.26
CA ALA A 130 16.10 9.34 -1.19
C ALA A 130 17.45 9.94 -1.64
N VAL A 131 18.28 9.15 -2.32
CA VAL A 131 19.57 9.59 -2.90
C VAL A 131 19.34 10.72 -3.90
N ARG A 132 18.40 10.55 -4.82
CA ARG A 132 18.07 11.56 -5.85
C ARG A 132 17.52 12.85 -5.23
N ASP A 133 16.78 12.77 -4.14
CA ASP A 133 16.25 13.95 -3.46
C ASP A 133 17.36 14.73 -2.74
N VAL A 134 18.25 14.04 -1.99
CA VAL A 134 19.44 14.65 -1.39
C VAL A 134 20.33 15.29 -2.46
N TYR A 135 20.57 14.59 -3.58
CA TYR A 135 21.30 15.12 -4.72
C TYR A 135 20.69 16.42 -5.25
N LYS A 136 19.38 16.45 -5.49
CA LYS A 136 18.68 17.65 -5.98
C LYS A 136 18.86 18.84 -5.04
N ARG A 137 18.77 18.62 -3.72
CA ARG A 137 18.92 19.68 -2.71
C ARG A 137 20.34 20.22 -2.65
N VAL A 138 21.35 19.34 -2.61
CA VAL A 138 22.77 19.75 -2.63
C VAL A 138 23.08 20.54 -3.90
N ILE A 139 22.63 20.07 -5.06
CA ILE A 139 22.86 20.76 -6.34
C ILE A 139 22.10 22.09 -6.40
N SER A 140 20.89 22.17 -5.89
CA SER A 140 20.13 23.43 -5.86
C SER A 140 20.85 24.51 -5.04
N HIS A 141 21.44 24.13 -3.90
CA HIS A 141 22.25 25.04 -3.08
C HIS A 141 23.55 25.46 -3.79
N LEU A 142 24.24 24.51 -4.46
CA LEU A 142 25.44 24.83 -5.25
C LEU A 142 25.16 25.79 -6.41
N LEU A 143 24.01 25.61 -7.10
CA LEU A 143 23.59 26.47 -8.20
C LEU A 143 22.90 27.77 -7.75
N GLY A 144 22.61 27.92 -6.46
CA GLY A 144 21.90 29.09 -5.93
C GLY A 144 20.43 29.19 -6.38
N VAL A 145 19.80 28.06 -6.77
CA VAL A 145 18.42 28.01 -7.22
C VAL A 145 17.51 27.44 -6.12
N LYS A 146 16.29 27.94 -6.02
CA LYS A 146 15.32 27.43 -5.05
C LYS A 146 14.51 26.28 -5.66
N LEU A 147 14.41 25.19 -4.92
CA LEU A 147 13.43 24.14 -5.23
C LEU A 147 12.02 24.61 -4.86
N PRO A 148 10.98 24.17 -5.57
CA PRO A 148 9.61 24.44 -5.16
C PRO A 148 9.33 23.79 -3.80
N ASP A 149 8.71 24.57 -2.91
CA ASP A 149 8.35 24.11 -1.55
C ASP A 149 6.83 23.95 -1.44
N PRO A 150 6.32 22.71 -1.34
CA PRO A 150 4.88 22.47 -1.15
C PRO A 150 4.34 23.09 0.16
N GLY A 151 5.20 23.32 1.15
CA GLY A 151 4.86 23.92 2.43
C GLY A 151 4.76 25.45 2.41
N ALA A 152 5.13 26.09 1.28
CA ALA A 152 5.03 27.54 1.11
C ALA A 152 3.66 28.04 0.60
N LEU A 153 2.70 27.11 0.42
CA LEU A 153 1.34 27.46 0.00
C LEU A 153 0.60 28.22 1.10
N ASP A 154 0.01 29.34 0.74
CA ASP A 154 -0.81 30.21 1.59
C ASP A 154 -2.31 30.24 1.19
N HIS A 155 -2.66 29.52 0.12
CA HIS A 155 -4.02 29.41 -0.41
C HIS A 155 -4.31 27.98 -0.92
N ARG A 156 -5.60 27.66 -1.08
CA ARG A 156 -6.02 26.33 -1.56
C ARG A 156 -5.61 26.11 -3.01
N ALA A 157 -4.85 25.03 -3.26
CA ALA A 157 -4.34 24.69 -4.57
C ALA A 157 -4.32 23.17 -4.82
N ILE A 158 -4.34 22.81 -6.10
CA ILE A 158 -4.07 21.46 -6.58
C ILE A 158 -2.62 21.40 -7.00
N LEU A 159 -1.86 20.48 -6.39
CA LEU A 159 -0.46 20.28 -6.75
C LEU A 159 -0.34 19.45 -8.03
N VAL A 160 0.51 19.93 -8.94
CA VAL A 160 0.80 19.27 -10.21
C VAL A 160 2.31 19.03 -10.30
N ALA A 161 2.73 17.76 -10.41
CA ALA A 161 4.13 17.38 -10.39
C ALA A 161 4.46 16.29 -11.43
N PRO A 162 5.70 16.16 -11.89
CA PRO A 162 6.12 15.00 -12.68
C PRO A 162 5.98 13.70 -11.86
N ASN A 163 6.36 13.76 -10.61
CA ASN A 163 6.24 12.74 -9.57
C ASN A 163 6.27 13.44 -8.20
N ILE A 164 5.70 12.82 -7.18
CA ILE A 164 5.74 13.32 -5.79
C ILE A 164 6.55 12.34 -4.96
N THR A 165 7.57 12.86 -4.28
CA THR A 165 8.41 12.08 -3.38
C THR A 165 7.77 11.98 -1.99
N PRO A 166 8.17 10.98 -1.17
CA PRO A 166 7.74 10.94 0.23
C PRO A 166 8.11 12.22 1.01
N THR A 167 9.21 12.88 0.64
CA THR A 167 9.64 14.15 1.24
C THR A 167 8.72 15.31 0.84
N ASP A 168 8.26 15.34 -0.41
CA ASP A 168 7.26 16.32 -0.84
C ASP A 168 5.96 16.13 -0.07
N MET A 169 5.54 14.87 0.09
CA MET A 169 4.36 14.52 0.89
C MET A 169 4.49 14.98 2.36
N ALA A 170 5.69 14.84 2.94
CA ALA A 170 5.98 15.26 4.30
C ALA A 170 5.89 16.78 4.52
N GLN A 171 5.92 17.56 3.44
CA GLN A 171 5.85 19.02 3.47
C GLN A 171 4.44 19.55 3.16
N LEU A 172 3.46 18.68 2.79
CA LEU A 172 2.13 19.10 2.40
C LEU A 172 1.34 19.66 3.59
N ASP A 173 0.86 20.87 3.47
CA ASP A 173 -0.12 21.43 4.39
C ASP A 173 -1.55 21.12 3.88
N ARG A 174 -2.26 20.24 4.60
CA ARG A 174 -3.63 19.81 4.27
C ARG A 174 -4.65 20.94 4.26
N ARG A 175 -4.34 22.07 4.87
CA ARG A 175 -5.24 23.24 4.84
C ARG A 175 -5.29 23.87 3.46
N TYR A 176 -4.20 23.75 2.71
CA TYR A 176 -4.03 24.41 1.41
C TYR A 176 -3.99 23.43 0.25
N VAL A 177 -3.43 22.23 0.41
CA VAL A 177 -3.43 21.22 -0.65
C VAL A 177 -4.76 20.49 -0.67
N VAL A 178 -5.53 20.65 -1.76
CA VAL A 178 -6.87 20.07 -1.91
C VAL A 178 -6.96 18.95 -2.95
N GLY A 179 -5.90 18.71 -3.70
CA GLY A 179 -5.84 17.64 -4.69
C GLY A 179 -4.44 17.52 -5.27
N LEU A 180 -4.16 16.40 -5.92
CA LEU A 180 -2.84 16.07 -6.48
C LEU A 180 -2.99 15.49 -7.89
N VAL A 181 -2.08 15.90 -8.79
CA VAL A 181 -1.97 15.39 -10.17
C VAL A 181 -0.52 15.08 -10.48
N THR A 182 -0.24 13.88 -11.01
CA THR A 182 1.14 13.53 -11.42
C THR A 182 1.20 13.01 -12.86
N ASP A 183 2.34 13.26 -13.53
CA ASP A 183 2.61 12.71 -14.85
C ASP A 183 2.92 11.22 -14.78
N SER A 184 3.70 10.78 -13.79
CA SER A 184 4.04 9.38 -13.57
C SER A 184 3.27 8.79 -12.38
N GLY A 185 3.31 7.45 -12.25
CA GLY A 185 2.70 6.72 -11.15
C GLY A 185 1.61 5.76 -11.61
N GLY A 186 1.34 4.76 -10.77
CA GLY A 186 0.29 3.75 -10.97
C GLY A 186 -0.58 3.64 -9.71
N ARG A 187 -1.70 2.93 -9.81
CA ARG A 187 -2.65 2.72 -8.69
C ARG A 187 -2.02 2.08 -7.46
N THR A 188 -0.99 1.28 -7.65
CA THR A 188 -0.26 0.54 -6.62
C THR A 188 1.06 1.20 -6.22
N SER A 189 1.38 2.39 -6.76
CA SER A 189 2.59 3.11 -6.36
C SER A 189 2.53 3.51 -4.89
N HIS A 190 3.70 3.57 -4.24
CA HIS A 190 3.83 3.98 -2.83
C HIS A 190 3.13 5.33 -2.56
N PHE A 191 3.23 6.24 -3.52
CA PHE A 191 2.53 7.52 -3.51
C PHE A 191 1.00 7.37 -3.50
N SER A 192 0.43 6.49 -4.34
CA SER A 192 -1.01 6.25 -4.41
C SER A 192 -1.57 5.67 -3.10
N ILE A 193 -0.79 4.81 -2.44
CA ILE A 193 -1.14 4.25 -1.12
C ILE A 193 -1.14 5.35 -0.06
N MET A 194 -0.11 6.20 -0.02
CA MET A 194 -0.04 7.33 0.91
C MET A 194 -1.14 8.36 0.68
N SER A 195 -1.52 8.63 -0.58
CA SER A 195 -2.58 9.59 -0.92
C SER A 195 -3.94 9.17 -0.39
N LYS A 196 -4.25 7.88 -0.39
CA LYS A 196 -5.49 7.33 0.20
C LYS A 196 -5.58 7.64 1.70
N THR A 197 -4.45 7.58 2.41
CA THR A 197 -4.38 7.94 3.84
C THR A 197 -4.63 9.44 4.06
N LEU A 198 -4.27 10.29 3.09
CA LEU A 198 -4.49 11.73 3.16
C LEU A 198 -5.94 12.13 2.84
N ALA A 199 -6.76 11.23 2.29
CA ALA A 199 -8.13 11.48 1.84
C ALA A 199 -8.24 12.67 0.84
N LEU A 200 -7.21 12.90 0.03
CA LEU A 200 -7.19 13.92 -1.02
C LEU A 200 -7.53 13.28 -2.37
N PRO A 201 -8.29 13.94 -3.24
CA PRO A 201 -8.48 13.53 -4.63
C PRO A 201 -7.15 13.49 -5.39
N VAL A 202 -6.82 12.34 -5.99
CA VAL A 202 -5.53 12.16 -6.68
C VAL A 202 -5.71 11.45 -8.01
N VAL A 203 -5.11 12.03 -9.04
CA VAL A 203 -4.99 11.45 -10.38
C VAL A 203 -3.51 11.33 -10.74
N VAL A 204 -3.08 10.10 -11.09
CA VAL A 204 -1.68 9.79 -11.44
C VAL A 204 -1.58 9.31 -12.88
N GLY A 205 -0.37 9.29 -13.43
CA GLY A 205 -0.12 8.71 -14.76
C GLY A 205 -0.71 9.53 -15.92
N THR A 206 -0.85 10.84 -15.77
CA THR A 206 -1.36 11.72 -16.84
C THR A 206 -0.36 11.92 -17.99
N ASN A 207 0.90 11.59 -17.80
CA ASN A 207 2.04 11.70 -18.72
C ASN A 207 2.36 13.12 -19.21
N THR A 208 1.44 14.06 -19.15
CA THR A 208 1.59 15.37 -19.77
C THR A 208 1.06 16.55 -18.95
N ALA A 209 0.58 16.32 -17.73
CA ALA A 209 -0.04 17.38 -16.91
C ALA A 209 0.94 18.54 -16.68
N THR A 210 2.19 18.27 -16.31
CA THR A 210 3.19 19.33 -16.06
C THR A 210 3.57 20.13 -17.30
N LYS A 211 3.35 19.59 -18.50
CA LYS A 211 3.61 20.28 -19.78
C LYS A 211 2.43 21.12 -20.26
N LYS A 212 1.22 20.73 -19.88
CA LYS A 212 -0.03 21.31 -20.37
C LYS A 212 -0.70 22.27 -19.40
N ILE A 213 -0.44 22.11 -18.09
CA ILE A 213 -0.98 22.94 -17.02
C ILE A 213 0.02 24.04 -16.69
N LYS A 214 -0.46 25.25 -16.49
CA LYS A 214 0.33 26.39 -16.02
C LYS A 214 -0.01 26.70 -14.56
N ASN A 215 0.94 27.32 -13.86
CA ASN A 215 0.70 27.76 -12.50
C ASN A 215 -0.47 28.77 -12.46
N GLY A 216 -1.45 28.54 -11.58
CA GLY A 216 -2.65 29.34 -11.47
C GLY A 216 -3.81 28.94 -12.39
N ASP A 217 -3.63 28.00 -13.34
CA ASP A 217 -4.77 27.46 -14.12
C ASP A 217 -5.79 26.85 -13.18
N LEU A 218 -7.09 27.13 -13.42
CA LEU A 218 -8.15 26.49 -12.65
C LEU A 218 -8.29 25.02 -13.07
N LEU A 219 -8.25 24.12 -12.08
CA LEU A 219 -8.35 22.68 -12.32
C LEU A 219 -9.58 22.08 -11.65
N ILE A 220 -10.15 21.06 -12.29
CA ILE A 220 -10.99 20.05 -11.65
C ILE A 220 -10.18 18.75 -11.64
N VAL A 221 -10.02 18.14 -10.46
CA VAL A 221 -9.44 16.81 -10.30
C VAL A 221 -10.53 15.86 -9.87
N ASP A 222 -10.87 14.92 -10.74
CA ASP A 222 -11.82 13.84 -10.49
C ASP A 222 -11.03 12.57 -10.16
N GLY A 223 -10.78 12.38 -8.88
CA GLY A 223 -10.10 11.19 -8.35
C GLY A 223 -10.99 9.93 -8.34
N ILE A 224 -12.26 10.03 -8.72
CA ILE A 224 -13.17 8.90 -8.87
C ILE A 224 -12.97 8.26 -10.25
N HIS A 225 -12.94 9.10 -11.30
CA HIS A 225 -12.86 8.63 -12.70
C HIS A 225 -11.46 8.77 -13.31
N GLY A 226 -10.48 9.35 -12.58
CA GLY A 226 -9.13 9.54 -13.07
C GLY A 226 -9.00 10.64 -14.14
N LYS A 227 -9.82 11.70 -14.04
CA LYS A 227 -9.85 12.80 -15.01
C LYS A 227 -9.34 14.09 -14.40
N VAL A 228 -8.66 14.90 -15.21
CA VAL A 228 -8.25 16.27 -14.86
C VAL A 228 -8.73 17.21 -15.95
N ILE A 229 -9.51 18.22 -15.58
CA ILE A 229 -10.00 19.24 -16.49
C ILE A 229 -9.27 20.54 -16.19
N VAL A 230 -8.59 21.06 -17.21
CA VAL A 230 -7.81 22.30 -17.14
C VAL A 230 -8.66 23.44 -17.72
N ASN A 231 -8.76 24.54 -17.00
CA ASN A 231 -9.56 25.72 -17.36
C ASN A 231 -10.99 25.33 -17.78
N PRO A 232 -11.76 24.71 -16.84
CA PRO A 232 -13.11 24.22 -17.10
C PRO A 232 -14.05 25.34 -17.52
N THR A 233 -15.07 24.98 -18.31
CA THR A 233 -16.19 25.86 -18.61
C THR A 233 -17.09 26.03 -17.37
N GLU A 234 -17.93 27.09 -17.35
CA GLU A 234 -18.86 27.30 -16.23
C GLU A 234 -19.83 26.11 -16.07
N GLN A 235 -20.28 25.52 -17.16
CA GLN A 235 -21.13 24.32 -17.13
C GLN A 235 -20.40 23.10 -16.50
N GLN A 236 -19.11 22.92 -16.79
CA GLN A 236 -18.30 21.88 -16.16
C GLN A 236 -18.09 22.16 -14.66
N LEU A 237 -17.83 23.41 -14.31
CA LEU A 237 -17.68 23.82 -12.90
C LEU A 237 -18.95 23.55 -12.09
N GLU A 238 -20.11 23.92 -12.63
CA GLU A 238 -21.40 23.71 -11.98
C GLU A 238 -21.67 22.21 -11.79
N HIS A 239 -21.47 21.41 -12.83
CA HIS A 239 -21.61 19.96 -12.77
C HIS A 239 -20.69 19.33 -11.71
N TYR A 240 -19.41 19.66 -11.70
CA TYR A 240 -18.46 19.09 -10.74
C TYR A 240 -18.61 19.62 -9.31
N ARG A 241 -19.15 20.85 -9.13
CA ARG A 241 -19.56 21.35 -7.81
C ARG A 241 -20.72 20.53 -7.23
N LEU A 242 -21.68 20.16 -8.07
CA LEU A 242 -22.79 19.28 -7.65
C LEU A 242 -22.26 17.89 -7.25
N LEU A 243 -21.42 17.27 -8.09
CA LEU A 243 -20.80 15.97 -7.79
C LEU A 243 -19.95 16.02 -6.52
N ALA A 244 -19.17 17.07 -6.31
CA ALA A 244 -18.38 17.24 -5.09
C ALA A 244 -19.28 17.37 -3.84
N GLY A 245 -20.39 18.08 -3.96
CA GLY A 245 -21.38 18.20 -2.89
C GLY A 245 -22.09 16.88 -2.58
N GLU A 246 -22.38 16.09 -3.59
CA GLU A 246 -22.94 14.73 -3.43
C GLU A 246 -21.95 13.82 -2.74
N PHE A 247 -20.69 13.79 -3.19
CA PHE A 247 -19.63 12.98 -2.58
C PHE A 247 -19.41 13.35 -1.10
N ALA A 248 -19.40 14.66 -0.78
CA ALA A 248 -19.26 15.13 0.60
C ALA A 248 -20.43 14.67 1.49
N ARG A 249 -21.67 14.71 0.97
CA ARG A 249 -22.86 14.20 1.69
C ARG A 249 -22.78 12.69 1.89
N GLU A 250 -22.32 11.95 0.88
CA GLU A 250 -22.09 10.51 1.01
C GLU A 250 -21.03 10.21 2.08
N GLN A 251 -19.90 10.92 2.09
CA GLN A 251 -18.90 10.76 3.14
C GLN A 251 -19.44 11.04 4.54
N GLN A 252 -20.27 12.06 4.68
CA GLN A 252 -20.91 12.36 5.96
C GLN A 252 -21.89 11.24 6.38
N ALA A 253 -22.66 10.71 5.44
CA ALA A 253 -23.56 9.58 5.69
C ALA A 253 -22.78 8.31 6.07
N TRP A 254 -21.63 8.05 5.43
CA TRP A 254 -20.74 6.94 5.81
C TRP A 254 -20.21 7.12 7.23
N GLY A 255 -19.86 8.35 7.65
CA GLY A 255 -19.39 8.61 9.01
C GLY A 255 -20.41 8.19 10.09
N ALA A 256 -21.71 8.29 9.81
CA ALA A 256 -22.76 7.83 10.71
C ALA A 256 -22.83 6.30 10.87
N LEU A 257 -22.21 5.55 9.97
CA LEU A 257 -22.13 4.08 10.00
C LEU A 257 -20.92 3.56 10.79
N ARG A 258 -20.02 4.43 11.23
CA ARG A 258 -18.72 4.05 11.80
C ARG A 258 -18.84 3.03 12.94
N ASP A 259 -19.77 3.27 13.84
CA ASP A 259 -19.93 2.47 15.07
C ASP A 259 -21.05 1.41 14.92
N GLN A 260 -21.53 1.17 13.70
CA GLN A 260 -22.56 0.20 13.40
C GLN A 260 -21.99 -1.11 12.88
N HIS A 261 -22.64 -2.23 13.19
CA HIS A 261 -22.32 -3.50 12.56
C HIS A 261 -22.75 -3.52 11.09
N THR A 262 -21.97 -4.24 10.29
CA THR A 262 -22.25 -4.39 8.86
C THR A 262 -23.33 -5.47 8.66
N VAL A 263 -24.50 -5.03 8.21
CA VAL A 263 -25.67 -5.93 8.03
C VAL A 263 -26.34 -5.60 6.69
N SER A 264 -26.63 -6.61 5.88
CA SER A 264 -27.41 -6.46 4.64
C SER A 264 -28.91 -6.28 4.93
N GLN A 265 -29.69 -5.87 3.89
CA GLN A 265 -31.14 -5.67 4.04
C GLN A 265 -31.90 -6.95 4.44
N ASP A 266 -31.40 -8.12 4.06
CA ASP A 266 -31.97 -9.41 4.43
C ASP A 266 -31.46 -9.95 5.79
N GLY A 267 -30.76 -9.12 6.56
CA GLY A 267 -30.37 -9.36 7.94
C GLY A 267 -29.10 -10.19 8.12
N ARG A 268 -28.35 -10.49 7.06
CA ARG A 268 -27.07 -11.20 7.17
C ARG A 268 -25.99 -10.24 7.70
N LYS A 269 -25.24 -10.68 8.70
CA LYS A 269 -24.10 -9.98 9.29
C LYS A 269 -22.83 -10.31 8.52
N TYR A 270 -21.97 -9.32 8.39
CA TYR A 270 -20.64 -9.40 7.80
C TYR A 270 -19.63 -8.77 8.73
N GLU A 271 -18.38 -9.14 8.62
CA GLU A 271 -17.27 -8.45 9.26
C GLU A 271 -16.52 -7.63 8.21
N VAL A 272 -16.49 -6.30 8.36
CA VAL A 272 -15.70 -5.43 7.49
C VAL A 272 -14.47 -4.98 8.25
N ALA A 273 -13.32 -5.55 7.89
CA ALA A 273 -12.07 -5.48 8.63
C ALA A 273 -11.00 -4.66 7.88
N ALA A 274 -9.95 -4.28 8.59
CA ALA A 274 -8.83 -3.54 8.03
C ALA A 274 -7.65 -4.44 7.66
N ASN A 275 -6.96 -4.09 6.57
CA ASN A 275 -5.61 -4.54 6.29
C ASN A 275 -4.61 -3.57 6.92
N VAL A 276 -3.73 -4.05 7.79
CA VAL A 276 -2.76 -3.23 8.51
C VAL A 276 -1.33 -3.76 8.35
N GLY A 277 -0.35 -2.86 8.38
CA GLY A 277 1.06 -3.18 8.22
C GLY A 277 1.97 -2.35 9.14
N ALA A 278 1.40 -1.48 9.98
CA ALA A 278 2.13 -0.69 10.97
C ALA A 278 1.26 -0.43 12.20
N LEU A 279 1.87 -0.17 13.35
CA LEU A 279 1.15 0.12 14.59
C LEU A 279 0.26 1.38 14.50
N SER A 280 0.68 2.36 13.71
CA SER A 280 -0.12 3.57 13.42
C SER A 280 -1.46 3.27 12.74
N ASP A 281 -1.55 2.16 12.02
CA ASP A 281 -2.74 1.79 11.26
C ASP A 281 -3.90 1.36 12.16
N ILE A 282 -3.62 0.97 13.41
CA ILE A 282 -4.65 0.59 14.40
C ILE A 282 -5.62 1.75 14.63
N THR A 283 -5.08 2.94 14.90
CA THR A 283 -5.91 4.14 15.12
C THR A 283 -6.71 4.48 13.86
N VAL A 284 -6.07 4.41 12.69
CA VAL A 284 -6.74 4.67 11.42
C VAL A 284 -7.87 3.67 11.15
N ALA A 285 -7.64 2.38 11.42
CA ALA A 285 -8.65 1.34 11.27
C ALA A 285 -9.86 1.59 12.18
N ARG A 286 -9.63 1.90 13.45
CA ARG A 286 -10.69 2.23 14.44
C ARG A 286 -11.48 3.48 14.03
N ASP A 287 -10.79 4.53 13.60
CA ASP A 287 -11.42 5.78 13.17
C ASP A 287 -12.32 5.60 11.92
N HIS A 288 -12.01 4.59 11.10
CA HIS A 288 -12.84 4.20 9.96
C HIS A 288 -13.85 3.07 10.28
N GLY A 289 -14.00 2.72 11.55
CA GLY A 289 -15.00 1.76 12.01
C GLY A 289 -14.72 0.31 11.61
N ALA A 290 -13.46 -0.10 11.54
CA ALA A 290 -13.11 -1.50 11.29
C ALA A 290 -13.69 -2.40 12.39
N GLU A 291 -14.30 -3.53 12.00
CA GLU A 291 -14.87 -4.53 12.92
C GLU A 291 -13.82 -5.58 13.32
N GLY A 292 -12.59 -5.43 12.86
CA GLY A 292 -11.45 -6.27 13.13
C GLY A 292 -10.25 -5.91 12.27
N ILE A 293 -9.17 -6.66 12.43
CA ILE A 293 -8.05 -6.70 11.51
C ILE A 293 -8.10 -8.04 10.77
N GLY A 294 -8.52 -8.05 9.52
CA GLY A 294 -8.59 -9.27 8.72
C GLY A 294 -7.26 -9.63 8.06
N LEU A 295 -6.31 -8.70 8.04
CA LEU A 295 -4.92 -8.97 7.63
C LEU A 295 -3.95 -8.08 8.40
N LEU A 296 -3.23 -8.67 9.35
CA LEU A 296 -2.01 -8.08 9.90
C LEU A 296 -0.82 -8.62 9.09
N ARG A 297 -0.18 -7.73 8.32
CA ARG A 297 1.05 -8.03 7.59
C ARG A 297 2.24 -7.93 8.54
N THR A 298 2.90 -9.04 8.81
CA THR A 298 3.99 -9.11 9.81
C THR A 298 5.35 -8.71 9.26
N GLU A 299 5.47 -8.52 7.95
CA GLU A 299 6.71 -8.20 7.25
C GLU A 299 7.37 -6.90 7.75
N PHE A 300 6.58 -5.94 8.27
CA PHE A 300 7.10 -4.66 8.78
C PHE A 300 8.15 -4.82 9.90
N LEU A 301 8.09 -5.92 10.66
CA LEU A 301 9.06 -6.22 11.72
C LEU A 301 10.42 -6.65 11.17
N TYR A 302 10.45 -7.15 9.95
CA TYR A 302 11.65 -7.67 9.29
C TYR A 302 12.25 -6.65 8.32
N MET A 303 11.44 -5.70 7.86
CA MET A 303 11.90 -4.67 6.92
C MET A 303 12.84 -3.68 7.62
N ASN A 304 13.89 -3.24 6.93
CA ASN A 304 14.88 -2.28 7.42
C ASN A 304 15.71 -2.74 8.64
N GLN A 305 15.73 -4.04 8.93
CA GLN A 305 16.56 -4.63 9.97
C GLN A 305 17.84 -5.23 9.38
N THR A 306 18.90 -5.28 10.17
CA THR A 306 20.16 -5.96 9.84
C THR A 306 20.18 -7.40 10.33
N GLU A 307 19.35 -7.72 11.32
CA GLU A 307 19.19 -9.03 11.94
C GLU A 307 17.72 -9.41 12.04
N LEU A 308 17.44 -10.70 12.18
CA LEU A 308 16.07 -11.19 12.39
C LEU A 308 15.51 -10.63 13.71
N PRO A 309 14.24 -10.16 13.73
CA PRO A 309 13.63 -9.70 14.96
C PRO A 309 13.55 -10.84 15.97
N SER A 310 13.92 -10.57 17.21
CA SER A 310 13.83 -11.53 18.31
C SER A 310 12.36 -11.89 18.61
N GLU A 311 12.14 -13.02 19.27
CA GLU A 311 10.80 -13.39 19.74
C GLU A 311 10.16 -12.29 20.61
N GLU A 312 10.97 -11.64 21.47
CA GLU A 312 10.46 -10.61 22.38
C GLU A 312 10.04 -9.32 21.65
N GLU A 313 10.78 -8.91 20.63
CA GLU A 313 10.41 -7.76 19.78
C GLU A 313 9.11 -8.04 19.02
N GLN A 314 9.01 -9.23 18.43
CA GLN A 314 7.81 -9.67 17.74
C GLN A 314 6.60 -9.74 18.69
N PHE A 315 6.78 -10.33 19.87
CA PHE A 315 5.73 -10.42 20.89
C PHE A 315 5.21 -9.03 21.32
N LYS A 316 6.12 -8.09 21.60
CA LYS A 316 5.73 -6.72 21.97
C LYS A 316 4.89 -6.04 20.88
N ALA A 317 5.27 -6.21 19.63
CA ALA A 317 4.52 -5.66 18.51
C ALA A 317 3.15 -6.33 18.35
N TYR A 318 3.08 -7.66 18.29
CA TYR A 318 1.80 -8.38 18.12
C TYR A 318 0.84 -8.12 19.26
N ARG A 319 1.34 -8.06 20.50
CA ARG A 319 0.55 -7.67 21.66
C ARG A 319 -0.11 -6.30 21.49
N GLN A 320 0.59 -5.32 20.91
CA GLN A 320 0.02 -3.98 20.70
C GLN A 320 -1.13 -4.01 19.69
N PHE A 321 -1.01 -4.80 18.59
CA PHE A 321 -2.10 -4.97 17.63
C PHE A 321 -3.32 -5.63 18.29
N VAL A 322 -3.10 -6.73 19.00
CA VAL A 322 -4.17 -7.49 19.62
C VAL A 322 -4.87 -6.66 20.70
N SER A 323 -4.11 -6.01 21.59
CA SER A 323 -4.68 -5.15 22.64
C SER A 323 -5.33 -3.88 22.09
N GLY A 324 -4.84 -3.34 20.97
CA GLY A 324 -5.36 -2.12 20.35
C GLY A 324 -6.71 -2.28 19.68
N MET A 325 -7.12 -3.51 19.40
CA MET A 325 -8.43 -3.83 18.82
C MET A 325 -9.48 -4.30 19.82
N ASP A 326 -9.22 -4.12 21.12
CA ASP A 326 -10.07 -4.56 22.21
C ASP A 326 -10.39 -6.07 22.10
N GLN A 327 -11.66 -6.46 21.90
CA GLN A 327 -12.07 -7.86 21.71
C GLN A 327 -12.37 -8.21 20.23
N GLN A 328 -12.07 -7.29 19.30
CA GLN A 328 -12.23 -7.55 17.87
C GLN A 328 -11.14 -8.49 17.37
N ARG A 329 -11.47 -9.30 16.36
CA ARG A 329 -10.54 -10.29 15.80
C ARG A 329 -9.36 -9.63 15.10
N VAL A 330 -8.17 -10.18 15.33
CA VAL A 330 -6.95 -9.85 14.62
C VAL A 330 -6.42 -11.10 13.92
N VAL A 331 -6.46 -11.12 12.60
CA VAL A 331 -5.89 -12.21 11.78
C VAL A 331 -4.44 -11.86 11.44
N ALA A 332 -3.50 -12.53 12.10
CA ALA A 332 -2.08 -12.32 11.85
C ALA A 332 -1.57 -13.33 10.82
N ARG A 333 -1.07 -12.82 9.70
CA ARG A 333 -0.41 -13.62 8.68
C ARG A 333 1.04 -13.85 9.09
N THR A 334 1.49 -15.12 9.10
CA THR A 334 2.92 -15.41 9.26
C THR A 334 3.71 -14.82 8.09
N LEU A 335 5.02 -14.70 8.26
CA LEU A 335 5.91 -13.98 7.36
C LEU A 335 5.73 -14.37 5.88
N ASP A 336 5.41 -13.40 5.03
CA ASP A 336 5.31 -13.54 3.58
C ASP A 336 6.40 -12.73 2.88
N ILE A 337 7.59 -13.30 2.83
CA ILE A 337 8.78 -12.77 2.16
C ILE A 337 9.22 -13.69 1.02
N GLY A 338 10.03 -13.17 0.12
CA GLY A 338 10.36 -13.81 -1.16
C GLY A 338 9.63 -13.11 -2.30
N GLY A 339 9.77 -13.58 -3.51
CA GLY A 339 9.24 -12.87 -4.67
C GLY A 339 9.98 -11.53 -4.88
N ASP A 340 9.23 -10.44 -4.76
CA ASP A 340 9.74 -9.06 -4.84
C ASP A 340 10.32 -8.54 -3.50
N LYS A 341 9.96 -9.17 -2.38
CA LYS A 341 10.37 -8.74 -1.03
C LYS A 341 11.60 -9.52 -0.56
N ARG A 342 12.80 -9.00 -0.82
CA ARG A 342 14.04 -9.59 -0.33
C ARG A 342 14.48 -8.92 0.96
N LEU A 343 14.80 -9.74 1.97
CA LEU A 343 15.44 -9.27 3.20
C LEU A 343 16.95 -9.51 3.07
N GLY A 344 17.74 -8.44 3.21
CA GLY A 344 19.19 -8.51 3.09
C GLY A 344 19.86 -9.46 4.11
N MET A 345 19.20 -9.68 5.27
CA MET A 345 19.64 -10.59 6.31
C MET A 345 19.42 -12.07 5.96
N LEU A 346 18.48 -12.38 5.07
CA LEU A 346 18.23 -13.73 4.59
C LEU A 346 18.98 -13.93 3.27
N LYS A 347 19.97 -14.81 3.29
CA LYS A 347 20.74 -15.19 2.10
C LYS A 347 19.91 -16.11 1.20
N LEU A 348 18.79 -15.60 0.69
CA LEU A 348 17.94 -16.37 -0.23
C LEU A 348 18.64 -16.51 -1.60
N PRO A 349 18.55 -17.68 -2.24
CA PRO A 349 19.08 -17.88 -3.57
C PRO A 349 18.44 -16.93 -4.58
N ARG A 350 19.17 -16.58 -5.63
CA ARG A 350 18.61 -15.84 -6.76
C ARG A 350 17.81 -16.81 -7.63
N GLU A 351 16.56 -16.52 -7.83
CA GLU A 351 15.64 -17.33 -8.63
C GLU A 351 15.26 -16.60 -9.92
N GLU A 352 14.99 -17.36 -10.98
CA GLU A 352 14.53 -16.80 -12.26
C GLU A 352 13.07 -16.32 -12.19
N ASN A 353 12.24 -17.02 -11.39
CA ASN A 353 10.81 -16.71 -11.19
C ASN A 353 10.50 -16.60 -9.70
N PRO A 354 10.91 -15.51 -9.02
CA PRO A 354 10.84 -15.42 -7.56
C PRO A 354 9.42 -15.56 -6.98
N TYR A 355 8.39 -15.12 -7.71
CA TYR A 355 6.98 -15.29 -7.29
C TYR A 355 6.52 -16.76 -7.27
N LEU A 356 7.16 -17.64 -8.06
CA LEU A 356 6.86 -19.06 -8.13
C LEU A 356 7.83 -19.91 -7.28
N GLY A 357 8.77 -19.27 -6.61
CA GLY A 357 9.92 -19.92 -5.97
C GLY A 357 9.81 -20.08 -4.47
N PHE A 358 10.94 -19.89 -3.81
CA PHE A 358 11.13 -20.08 -2.37
C PHE A 358 10.68 -18.84 -1.61
N ARG A 359 9.41 -18.81 -1.18
CA ARG A 359 8.78 -17.69 -0.48
C ARG A 359 7.83 -18.14 0.62
N ALA A 360 7.51 -17.23 1.54
CA ALA A 360 6.49 -17.35 2.57
C ALA A 360 6.62 -18.63 3.41
N ILE A 361 5.57 -19.45 3.49
CA ILE A 361 5.56 -20.67 4.29
C ILE A 361 6.65 -21.66 3.87
N ARG A 362 7.04 -21.70 2.60
CA ARG A 362 8.12 -22.57 2.10
C ARG A 362 9.44 -22.25 2.78
N ILE A 363 9.74 -20.95 2.98
CA ILE A 363 10.90 -20.50 3.77
C ILE A 363 10.73 -20.92 5.23
N GLY A 364 9.57 -20.67 5.82
CA GLY A 364 9.32 -20.96 7.23
C GLY A 364 9.42 -22.45 7.58
N LEU A 365 8.98 -23.34 6.69
CA LEU A 365 9.10 -24.79 6.88
C LEU A 365 10.52 -25.29 6.69
N ALA A 366 11.25 -24.75 5.70
CA ALA A 366 12.65 -25.13 5.46
C ALA A 366 13.61 -24.54 6.50
N GLU A 367 13.31 -23.36 7.04
CA GLU A 367 14.11 -22.63 8.02
C GLU A 367 13.30 -22.40 9.33
N PRO A 368 13.12 -23.43 10.16
CA PRO A 368 12.33 -23.34 11.39
C PRO A 368 12.82 -22.28 12.39
N THR A 369 14.07 -21.88 12.29
CA THR A 369 14.68 -20.80 13.09
C THR A 369 14.05 -19.44 12.84
N ILE A 370 13.36 -19.26 11.71
CA ILE A 370 12.61 -18.03 11.36
C ILE A 370 11.17 -18.15 11.86
N LEU A 371 10.50 -19.28 11.56
CA LEU A 371 9.07 -19.43 11.82
C LEU A 371 8.76 -19.70 13.30
N ARG A 372 9.53 -20.56 14.00
CA ARG A 372 9.24 -20.91 15.40
C ARG A 372 9.24 -19.72 16.36
N PRO A 373 10.19 -18.76 16.33
CA PRO A 373 10.11 -17.56 17.17
C PRO A 373 8.86 -16.72 16.86
N GLN A 374 8.47 -16.60 15.58
CA GLN A 374 7.25 -15.90 15.19
C GLN A 374 6.00 -16.57 15.78
N LEU A 375 5.89 -17.90 15.67
CA LEU A 375 4.75 -18.65 16.23
C LEU A 375 4.69 -18.52 17.75
N ARG A 376 5.81 -18.58 18.47
CA ARG A 376 5.83 -18.34 19.92
C ARG A 376 5.39 -16.93 20.28
N ALA A 377 5.87 -15.92 19.54
CA ALA A 377 5.49 -14.53 19.76
C ALA A 377 3.97 -14.31 19.55
N LEU A 378 3.40 -14.88 18.49
CA LEU A 378 1.95 -14.84 18.21
C LEU A 378 1.15 -15.58 19.29
N LEU A 379 1.58 -16.79 19.68
CA LEU A 379 0.94 -17.56 20.75
C LEU A 379 0.94 -16.79 22.08
N ARG A 380 2.04 -16.15 22.45
CA ARG A 380 2.13 -15.30 23.65
C ARG A 380 1.20 -14.07 23.53
N ALA A 381 1.13 -13.46 22.35
CA ALA A 381 0.26 -12.30 22.12
C ALA A 381 -1.23 -12.65 22.20
N SER A 382 -1.62 -13.89 21.92
CA SER A 382 -3.02 -14.34 21.96
C SER A 382 -3.67 -14.21 23.35
N ALA A 383 -2.88 -14.20 24.43
CA ALA A 383 -3.38 -13.99 25.79
C ALA A 383 -3.93 -12.58 26.04
N TYR A 384 -3.75 -11.63 25.10
CA TYR A 384 -4.13 -10.22 25.28
C TYR A 384 -5.34 -9.78 24.43
N GLY A 385 -5.99 -10.71 23.73
CA GLY A 385 -7.20 -10.46 22.94
C GLY A 385 -7.46 -11.56 21.92
N ARG A 386 -8.39 -11.32 20.99
CA ARG A 386 -8.82 -12.33 20.02
C ARG A 386 -7.88 -12.38 18.82
N LEU A 387 -6.94 -13.32 18.83
CA LEU A 387 -5.97 -13.54 17.75
C LEU A 387 -6.34 -14.78 16.93
N ALA A 388 -6.27 -14.65 15.59
CA ALA A 388 -6.25 -15.75 14.65
C ALA A 388 -4.90 -15.78 13.91
N ILE A 389 -4.41 -16.97 13.56
CA ILE A 389 -3.13 -17.16 12.87
C ILE A 389 -3.39 -17.72 11.48
N MET A 390 -2.76 -17.12 10.46
CA MET A 390 -2.96 -17.46 9.06
C MET A 390 -1.63 -17.76 8.37
N PHE A 391 -1.53 -18.93 7.73
CA PHE A 391 -0.36 -19.31 6.94
C PHE A 391 -0.51 -18.90 5.46
N PRO A 392 0.44 -18.13 4.89
CA PRO A 392 0.40 -17.71 3.49
C PRO A 392 0.95 -18.79 2.55
N MET A 393 0.61 -18.70 1.26
CA MET A 393 1.22 -19.48 0.17
C MET A 393 1.12 -21.01 0.30
N ILE A 394 0.16 -21.51 1.05
CA ILE A 394 -0.12 -22.94 1.15
C ILE A 394 -0.59 -23.47 -0.22
N ALA A 395 0.09 -24.48 -0.73
CA ALA A 395 -0.21 -25.11 -2.01
C ALA A 395 -0.68 -26.57 -1.87
N THR A 396 -0.28 -27.27 -0.80
CA THR A 396 -0.63 -28.67 -0.54
C THR A 396 -1.08 -28.88 0.91
N PRO A 397 -1.91 -29.93 1.18
CA PRO A 397 -2.32 -30.28 2.54
C PRO A 397 -1.15 -30.57 3.48
N GLU A 398 -0.07 -31.15 2.97
CA GLU A 398 1.12 -31.49 3.74
C GLU A 398 1.83 -30.22 4.27
N GLU A 399 1.89 -29.14 3.48
CA GLU A 399 2.46 -27.86 3.93
C GLU A 399 1.63 -27.28 5.10
N PHE A 400 0.30 -27.33 5.00
CA PHE A 400 -0.57 -26.85 6.09
C PHE A 400 -0.41 -27.70 7.34
N THR A 401 -0.41 -29.03 7.19
CA THR A 401 -0.21 -29.97 8.31
C THR A 401 1.11 -29.72 9.03
N GLN A 402 2.21 -29.59 8.29
CA GLN A 402 3.54 -29.30 8.88
C GLN A 402 3.56 -27.96 9.63
N ALA A 403 2.96 -26.91 9.05
CA ALA A 403 2.87 -25.60 9.71
C ALA A 403 2.03 -25.66 10.99
N ARG A 404 0.90 -26.37 10.97
CA ARG A 404 0.01 -26.58 12.11
C ARG A 404 0.71 -27.39 13.21
N GLU A 405 1.40 -28.49 12.87
CA GLU A 405 2.15 -29.29 13.83
C GLU A 405 3.26 -28.47 14.51
N MET A 406 3.94 -27.61 13.76
CA MET A 406 4.95 -26.69 14.30
C MET A 406 4.33 -25.69 15.30
N LEU A 407 3.17 -25.13 14.99
CA LEU A 407 2.44 -24.24 15.88
C LEU A 407 2.01 -24.96 17.18
N ASP A 408 1.45 -26.16 17.05
CA ASP A 408 1.00 -26.96 18.18
C ASP A 408 2.16 -27.41 19.08
N ASP A 409 3.31 -27.70 18.49
CA ASP A 409 4.54 -27.99 19.23
C ASP A 409 5.00 -26.79 20.08
N GLU A 410 5.03 -25.60 19.50
CA GLU A 410 5.39 -24.38 20.23
C GLU A 410 4.33 -24.03 21.31
N LYS A 411 3.03 -24.24 21.04
CA LYS A 411 1.95 -24.07 22.04
C LYS A 411 2.17 -25.00 23.25
N ARG A 412 2.48 -26.28 23.00
CA ARG A 412 2.80 -27.25 24.06
C ARG A 412 4.03 -26.84 24.89
N LYS A 413 5.08 -26.32 24.25
CA LYS A 413 6.30 -25.86 24.94
C LYS A 413 6.02 -24.67 25.84
N LEU A 414 5.28 -23.68 25.34
CA LEU A 414 4.88 -22.49 26.13
C LEU A 414 4.01 -22.88 27.33
N SER A 415 3.02 -23.77 27.13
CA SER A 415 2.17 -24.25 28.21
C SER A 415 2.96 -24.99 29.30
N ARG A 416 3.93 -25.84 28.92
CA ARG A 416 4.83 -26.51 29.88
C ARG A 416 5.72 -25.53 30.64
N ALA A 417 6.09 -24.40 30.01
CA ALA A 417 6.87 -23.34 30.63
C ALA A 417 6.00 -22.39 31.50
N GLY A 418 4.71 -22.62 31.63
CA GLY A 418 3.79 -21.77 32.38
C GLY A 418 3.52 -20.42 31.72
N VAL A 419 3.80 -20.27 30.44
CA VAL A 419 3.52 -19.03 29.69
C VAL A 419 2.06 -19.01 29.24
N ALA A 420 1.37 -17.90 29.51
CA ALA A 420 -0.03 -17.74 29.16
C ALA A 420 -0.21 -17.70 27.62
N VAL A 421 -1.13 -18.52 27.14
CA VAL A 421 -1.56 -18.61 25.74
C VAL A 421 -3.08 -18.78 25.75
N ALA A 422 -3.80 -18.16 24.83
CA ALA A 422 -5.23 -18.34 24.72
C ALA A 422 -5.60 -19.80 24.38
N ASP A 423 -6.68 -20.29 24.96
CA ASP A 423 -7.16 -21.66 24.71
C ASP A 423 -7.64 -21.83 23.27
N ASN A 424 -8.44 -20.88 22.80
CA ASN A 424 -9.09 -20.90 21.49
C ASN A 424 -8.42 -19.89 20.54
N ILE A 425 -7.46 -20.36 19.77
CA ILE A 425 -6.83 -19.59 18.69
C ILE A 425 -7.30 -20.19 17.38
N GLU A 426 -7.99 -19.40 16.57
CA GLU A 426 -8.38 -19.80 15.21
C GLU A 426 -7.12 -19.91 14.33
N VAL A 427 -6.96 -21.01 13.62
CA VAL A 427 -5.82 -21.24 12.73
C VAL A 427 -6.34 -21.55 11.33
N GLY A 428 -5.96 -20.72 10.39
CA GLY A 428 -6.39 -20.84 8.99
C GLY A 428 -5.25 -20.65 8.00
N MET A 429 -5.61 -20.59 6.75
CA MET A 429 -4.66 -20.36 5.67
C MET A 429 -5.11 -19.24 4.75
N MET A 430 -4.13 -18.56 4.15
CA MET A 430 -4.40 -17.68 3.02
C MET A 430 -4.56 -18.54 1.77
N LEU A 431 -5.74 -18.43 1.19
CA LEU A 431 -6.08 -19.18 0.00
C LEU A 431 -5.79 -18.31 -1.22
N GLU A 432 -4.59 -18.47 -1.76
CA GLU A 432 -4.03 -17.61 -2.82
C GLU A 432 -3.30 -18.39 -3.92
N VAL A 433 -3.11 -19.70 -3.73
CA VAL A 433 -2.55 -20.61 -4.73
C VAL A 433 -3.70 -21.37 -5.40
N PRO A 434 -3.80 -21.41 -6.74
CA PRO A 434 -4.91 -22.08 -7.44
C PRO A 434 -5.09 -23.54 -7.09
N SER A 435 -4.01 -24.30 -6.82
CA SER A 435 -4.10 -25.71 -6.37
C SER A 435 -4.90 -25.82 -5.06
N ALA A 436 -4.62 -24.95 -4.09
CA ALA A 436 -5.33 -24.93 -2.82
C ALA A 436 -6.81 -24.52 -3.02
N ALA A 437 -7.11 -23.57 -3.92
CA ALA A 437 -8.48 -23.16 -4.21
C ALA A 437 -9.30 -24.29 -4.88
N VAL A 438 -8.67 -25.08 -5.73
CA VAL A 438 -9.31 -26.27 -6.35
C VAL A 438 -9.58 -27.37 -5.32
N MET A 439 -8.70 -27.51 -4.32
CA MET A 439 -8.77 -28.53 -3.26
C MET A 439 -9.33 -27.97 -1.93
N ALA A 440 -10.06 -26.87 -1.95
CA ALA A 440 -10.56 -26.22 -0.73
C ALA A 440 -11.41 -27.16 0.15
N ASP A 441 -12.13 -28.10 -0.45
CA ASP A 441 -12.88 -29.15 0.24
C ASP A 441 -12.00 -30.12 1.02
N VAL A 442 -10.77 -30.35 0.58
CA VAL A 442 -9.79 -31.20 1.29
C VAL A 442 -9.19 -30.47 2.48
N PHE A 443 -8.98 -29.15 2.38
CA PHE A 443 -8.43 -28.34 3.48
C PHE A 443 -9.48 -27.95 4.53
N ALA A 444 -10.75 -27.80 4.13
CA ALA A 444 -11.80 -27.24 4.99
C ALA A 444 -11.98 -27.96 6.34
N PRO A 445 -11.86 -29.31 6.46
CA PRO A 445 -11.93 -29.99 7.74
C PRO A 445 -10.82 -29.59 8.73
N ASP A 446 -9.62 -29.28 8.23
CA ASP A 446 -8.41 -29.08 9.02
C ASP A 446 -8.15 -27.61 9.42
N VAL A 447 -8.86 -26.66 8.81
CA VAL A 447 -8.73 -25.22 9.10
C VAL A 447 -9.89 -24.74 9.96
N ASP A 448 -9.69 -23.61 10.65
CA ASP A 448 -10.79 -22.90 11.30
C ASP A 448 -11.39 -21.85 10.36
N PHE A 449 -10.63 -21.38 9.36
CA PHE A 449 -11.07 -20.43 8.34
C PHE A 449 -10.19 -20.41 7.11
N PHE A 450 -10.72 -19.85 6.02
CA PHE A 450 -9.95 -19.39 4.88
C PHE A 450 -9.96 -17.87 4.78
N SER A 451 -8.85 -17.27 4.34
CA SER A 451 -8.80 -15.89 3.88
C SER A 451 -8.30 -15.84 2.44
N ILE A 452 -9.14 -15.39 1.53
CA ILE A 452 -8.81 -15.38 0.09
C ILE A 452 -7.86 -14.23 -0.21
N GLY A 453 -6.61 -14.55 -0.56
CA GLY A 453 -5.61 -13.62 -1.07
C GLY A 453 -5.81 -13.35 -2.55
N SER A 454 -6.83 -12.55 -2.92
CA SER A 454 -7.23 -12.38 -4.31
C SER A 454 -6.11 -11.84 -5.21
N ASN A 455 -5.15 -11.08 -4.68
CA ASN A 455 -4.06 -10.51 -5.46
C ASN A 455 -3.17 -11.60 -6.07
N ASP A 456 -2.65 -12.49 -5.24
CA ASP A 456 -1.80 -13.58 -5.67
C ASP A 456 -2.61 -14.68 -6.39
N LEU A 457 -3.84 -14.95 -5.93
CA LEU A 457 -4.73 -15.90 -6.60
C LEU A 457 -4.98 -15.52 -8.07
N ILE A 458 -5.27 -14.25 -8.36
CA ILE A 458 -5.49 -13.75 -9.72
C ILE A 458 -4.19 -13.83 -10.52
N GLN A 459 -3.07 -13.39 -9.94
CA GLN A 459 -1.76 -13.46 -10.57
C GLN A 459 -1.41 -14.87 -11.04
N TYR A 460 -1.58 -15.87 -10.16
CA TYR A 460 -1.26 -17.27 -10.47
C TYR A 460 -2.30 -17.92 -11.40
N LEU A 461 -3.58 -17.57 -11.26
CA LEU A 461 -4.64 -18.09 -12.10
C LEU A 461 -4.47 -17.67 -13.57
N PHE A 462 -4.03 -16.44 -13.80
CA PHE A 462 -3.78 -15.90 -15.14
C PHE A 462 -2.32 -16.00 -15.59
N ALA A 463 -1.42 -16.53 -14.76
CA ALA A 463 0.01 -16.57 -15.03
C ALA A 463 0.56 -15.19 -15.46
N ALA A 464 0.10 -14.12 -14.81
CA ALA A 464 0.38 -12.75 -15.18
C ALA A 464 0.93 -11.98 -13.97
N ASP A 465 2.15 -11.50 -14.08
CA ASP A 465 2.77 -10.65 -13.06
C ASP A 465 2.03 -9.30 -12.97
N ARG A 466 1.40 -9.04 -11.81
CA ARG A 466 0.64 -7.81 -11.53
C ARG A 466 1.50 -6.54 -11.57
N GLY A 467 2.82 -6.67 -11.36
CA GLY A 467 3.79 -5.58 -11.44
C GLY A 467 4.18 -5.23 -12.87
N ASN A 468 3.91 -6.10 -13.84
CA ASN A 468 4.27 -5.89 -15.23
C ASN A 468 3.14 -5.20 -16.01
N SER A 469 3.33 -3.92 -16.33
CA SER A 469 2.36 -3.08 -17.05
C SER A 469 1.93 -3.65 -18.41
N ARG A 470 2.79 -4.45 -19.07
CA ARG A 470 2.49 -5.03 -20.39
C ARG A 470 1.46 -6.15 -20.36
N VAL A 471 1.30 -6.83 -19.22
CA VAL A 471 0.35 -7.93 -19.01
C VAL A 471 -0.72 -7.61 -17.97
N SER A 472 -0.72 -6.39 -17.40
CA SER A 472 -1.68 -5.96 -16.38
C SER A 472 -3.14 -6.03 -16.83
N TYR A 473 -3.40 -6.04 -18.14
CA TYR A 473 -4.75 -6.24 -18.71
C TYR A 473 -5.35 -7.63 -18.39
N LEU A 474 -4.52 -8.62 -18.03
CA LEU A 474 -4.95 -9.94 -17.59
C LEU A 474 -5.36 -9.96 -16.11
N TYR A 475 -4.96 -8.97 -15.33
CA TYR A 475 -5.33 -8.88 -13.92
C TYR A 475 -6.78 -8.36 -13.79
N GLN A 476 -7.76 -9.28 -13.74
CA GLN A 476 -9.18 -8.98 -13.81
C GLN A 476 -9.94 -9.62 -12.65
N GLU A 477 -10.25 -8.84 -11.62
CA GLU A 477 -10.94 -9.29 -10.40
C GLU A 477 -12.34 -9.88 -10.68
N LEU A 478 -13.08 -9.30 -11.63
CA LEU A 478 -14.44 -9.73 -11.98
C LEU A 478 -14.50 -10.84 -13.03
N HIS A 479 -13.34 -11.41 -13.41
CA HIS A 479 -13.35 -12.47 -14.42
C HIS A 479 -14.05 -13.72 -13.90
N PRO A 480 -14.92 -14.37 -14.71
CA PRO A 480 -15.68 -15.55 -14.27
C PRO A 480 -14.81 -16.69 -13.72
N ALA A 481 -13.58 -16.86 -14.21
CA ALA A 481 -12.64 -17.86 -13.67
C ALA A 481 -12.29 -17.59 -12.19
N VAL A 482 -12.07 -16.32 -11.81
CA VAL A 482 -11.83 -15.91 -10.41
C VAL A 482 -13.08 -16.17 -9.59
N LEU A 483 -14.25 -15.71 -10.06
CA LEU A 483 -15.52 -15.86 -9.34
C LEU A 483 -15.88 -17.32 -9.08
N ARG A 484 -15.62 -18.21 -10.04
CA ARG A 484 -15.85 -19.66 -9.89
C ARG A 484 -14.96 -20.26 -8.80
N LEU A 485 -13.68 -19.89 -8.73
CA LEU A 485 -12.79 -20.34 -7.67
C LEU A 485 -13.21 -19.78 -6.31
N VAL A 486 -13.50 -18.48 -6.22
CA VAL A 486 -14.00 -17.85 -4.98
C VAL A 486 -15.26 -18.55 -4.48
N LYS A 487 -16.24 -18.79 -5.38
CA LYS A 487 -17.47 -19.50 -5.01
C LYS A 487 -17.21 -20.91 -4.50
N ARG A 488 -16.33 -21.67 -5.17
CA ARG A 488 -15.92 -23.02 -4.73
C ARG A 488 -15.32 -23.01 -3.32
N VAL A 489 -14.45 -22.04 -3.04
CA VAL A 489 -13.81 -21.92 -1.71
C VAL A 489 -14.84 -21.63 -0.63
N ILE A 490 -15.77 -20.69 -0.89
CA ILE A 490 -16.84 -20.34 0.06
C ILE A 490 -17.72 -21.56 0.33
N ASP A 491 -18.13 -22.27 -0.72
CA ASP A 491 -18.99 -23.45 -0.57
C ASP A 491 -18.30 -24.58 0.21
N ALA A 492 -17.03 -24.83 -0.07
CA ALA A 492 -16.25 -25.85 0.61
C ALA A 492 -16.10 -25.55 2.11
N ALA A 493 -15.80 -24.30 2.47
CA ALA A 493 -15.68 -23.88 3.86
C ALA A 493 -17.02 -23.99 4.61
N HIS A 494 -18.10 -23.48 4.01
CA HIS A 494 -19.42 -23.48 4.62
C HIS A 494 -19.97 -24.90 4.80
N ALA A 495 -19.60 -25.85 3.93
CA ALA A 495 -19.98 -27.25 4.10
C ALA A 495 -19.41 -27.85 5.41
N GLU A 496 -18.27 -27.36 5.87
CA GLU A 496 -17.62 -27.75 7.14
C GLU A 496 -17.91 -26.74 8.29
N GLY A 497 -18.81 -25.77 8.09
CA GLY A 497 -19.15 -24.75 9.09
C GLY A 497 -18.05 -23.76 9.38
N LYS A 498 -17.11 -23.57 8.45
CA LYS A 498 -15.99 -22.64 8.57
C LYS A 498 -16.30 -21.31 7.89
N TRP A 499 -15.78 -20.20 8.44
CA TRP A 499 -15.94 -18.88 7.84
C TRP A 499 -14.88 -18.60 6.77
N VAL A 500 -15.22 -17.72 5.83
CA VAL A 500 -14.33 -17.28 4.75
C VAL A 500 -14.23 -15.78 4.72
N GLY A 501 -12.99 -15.27 4.81
CA GLY A 501 -12.65 -13.88 4.56
C GLY A 501 -11.99 -13.68 3.20
N MET A 502 -11.84 -12.41 2.82
CA MET A 502 -11.04 -11.98 1.69
C MET A 502 -10.23 -10.76 2.07
N CYS A 503 -8.92 -10.78 1.84
CA CYS A 503 -8.01 -9.69 2.21
C CYS A 503 -7.23 -9.08 1.03
N GLY A 504 -7.48 -9.54 -0.21
CA GLY A 504 -6.96 -8.90 -1.42
C GLY A 504 -7.76 -7.65 -1.79
N GLU A 505 -7.26 -6.91 -2.80
CA GLU A 505 -7.87 -5.64 -3.26
C GLU A 505 -9.34 -5.81 -3.71
N MET A 506 -9.72 -7.00 -4.17
CA MET A 506 -11.09 -7.34 -4.58
C MET A 506 -12.11 -7.17 -3.45
N ALA A 507 -11.71 -7.34 -2.18
CA ALA A 507 -12.60 -7.15 -1.03
C ALA A 507 -13.11 -5.70 -0.90
N GLY A 508 -12.30 -4.72 -1.31
CA GLY A 508 -12.66 -3.30 -1.31
C GLY A 508 -13.24 -2.82 -2.66
N ASN A 509 -13.48 -3.71 -3.62
CA ASN A 509 -14.02 -3.33 -4.92
C ASN A 509 -15.55 -3.26 -4.88
N PRO A 510 -16.17 -2.07 -5.08
CA PRO A 510 -17.63 -1.93 -5.03
C PRO A 510 -18.37 -2.79 -6.06
N LEU A 511 -17.75 -3.08 -7.22
CA LEU A 511 -18.36 -3.95 -8.23
C LEU A 511 -18.29 -5.43 -7.85
N ALA A 512 -17.32 -5.84 -7.04
CA ALA A 512 -17.20 -7.21 -6.53
C ALA A 512 -18.13 -7.45 -5.33
N THR A 513 -18.38 -6.44 -4.52
CA THR A 513 -19.12 -6.54 -3.24
C THR A 513 -20.50 -7.23 -3.40
N PRO A 514 -21.37 -6.87 -4.37
CA PRO A 514 -22.66 -7.54 -4.53
C PRO A 514 -22.54 -9.04 -4.86
N LEU A 515 -21.51 -9.41 -5.61
CA LEU A 515 -21.23 -10.81 -5.94
C LEU A 515 -20.71 -11.57 -4.72
N LEU A 516 -19.74 -10.99 -4.01
CA LEU A 516 -19.12 -11.62 -2.84
C LEU A 516 -20.13 -11.81 -1.71
N THR A 517 -20.98 -10.80 -1.43
CA THR A 517 -22.06 -10.93 -0.42
C THR A 517 -23.04 -12.03 -0.79
N ALA A 518 -23.51 -12.05 -2.04
CA ALA A 518 -24.47 -13.05 -2.51
C ALA A 518 -23.87 -14.46 -2.67
N MET A 519 -22.56 -14.59 -2.91
CA MET A 519 -21.83 -15.86 -2.87
C MET A 519 -21.65 -16.39 -1.45
N GLY A 520 -21.78 -15.53 -0.43
CA GLY A 520 -21.70 -15.93 0.95
C GLY A 520 -20.39 -15.61 1.66
N LEU A 521 -19.56 -14.70 1.17
CA LEU A 521 -18.35 -14.25 1.91
C LEU A 521 -18.74 -13.71 3.30
N ASP A 522 -17.95 -14.00 4.34
CA ASP A 522 -18.24 -13.63 5.73
C ASP A 522 -17.45 -12.40 6.18
N GLU A 523 -16.18 -12.27 5.76
CA GLU A 523 -15.32 -11.15 6.11
C GLU A 523 -14.76 -10.44 4.87
N PHE A 524 -14.79 -9.11 4.90
CA PHE A 524 -14.24 -8.22 3.87
C PHE A 524 -13.11 -7.40 4.49
N SER A 525 -11.84 -7.75 4.23
CA SER A 525 -10.69 -7.04 4.75
C SER A 525 -10.02 -6.17 3.68
N MET A 526 -9.90 -4.88 3.96
CA MET A 526 -9.49 -3.89 2.97
C MET A 526 -8.70 -2.74 3.58
N ASN A 527 -8.27 -1.81 2.75
CA ASN A 527 -7.72 -0.55 3.24
C ASN A 527 -8.78 0.21 4.05
N SER A 528 -8.40 0.81 5.17
CA SER A 528 -9.31 1.49 6.10
C SER A 528 -10.23 2.52 5.42
N SER A 529 -9.74 3.24 4.41
CA SER A 529 -10.55 4.24 3.68
C SER A 529 -11.73 3.66 2.89
N GLN A 530 -11.74 2.35 2.63
CA GLN A 530 -12.80 1.65 1.88
C GLN A 530 -13.86 1.05 2.79
N ILE A 531 -13.61 0.93 4.10
CA ILE A 531 -14.50 0.27 5.07
C ILE A 531 -15.90 0.89 5.07
N LEU A 532 -16.00 2.18 5.30
CA LEU A 532 -17.29 2.85 5.38
C LEU A 532 -18.07 2.86 4.06
N PRO A 533 -17.46 3.13 2.88
CA PRO A 533 -18.12 2.96 1.59
C PRO A 533 -18.67 1.54 1.36
N ILE A 534 -17.89 0.50 1.67
CA ILE A 534 -18.30 -0.89 1.48
C ILE A 534 -19.38 -1.29 2.50
N ARG A 535 -19.26 -0.87 3.77
CA ARG A 535 -20.34 -1.04 4.77
C ARG A 535 -21.66 -0.41 4.30
N SER A 536 -21.60 0.83 3.80
CA SER A 536 -22.76 1.51 3.24
C SER A 536 -23.34 0.74 2.06
N LEU A 537 -22.50 0.27 1.14
CA LEU A 537 -22.97 -0.53 0.01
C LEU A 537 -23.67 -1.81 0.49
N ILE A 538 -23.04 -2.59 1.38
CA ILE A 538 -23.60 -3.84 1.91
C ILE A 538 -24.95 -3.60 2.57
N SER A 539 -25.14 -2.50 3.30
CA SER A 539 -26.41 -2.19 3.97
C SER A 539 -27.59 -1.96 3.00
N HIS A 540 -27.30 -1.70 1.74
CA HIS A 540 -28.32 -1.55 0.67
C HIS A 540 -28.50 -2.82 -0.18
N LEU A 541 -27.75 -3.90 0.09
CA LEU A 541 -27.85 -5.14 -0.67
C LEU A 541 -28.82 -6.14 -0.03
N ASN A 542 -29.52 -6.88 -0.87
CA ASN A 542 -30.36 -8.04 -0.47
C ASN A 542 -29.83 -9.29 -1.19
N ASN A 543 -29.19 -10.18 -0.44
CA ASN A 543 -28.51 -11.33 -1.00
C ASN A 543 -29.43 -12.30 -1.74
N ARG A 544 -30.69 -12.43 -1.28
CA ARG A 544 -31.67 -13.30 -1.97
C ARG A 544 -32.02 -12.76 -3.35
N GLN A 545 -32.12 -11.44 -3.49
CA GLN A 545 -32.40 -10.80 -4.78
C GLN A 545 -31.19 -10.82 -5.72
N LEU A 546 -29.98 -10.99 -5.20
CA LEU A 546 -28.74 -11.03 -5.97
C LEU A 546 -28.34 -12.45 -6.43
N GLN A 547 -29.05 -13.53 -6.02
CA GLN A 547 -28.73 -14.88 -6.48
C GLN A 547 -28.77 -15.05 -8.01
N PRO A 548 -29.72 -14.47 -8.76
CA PRO A 548 -29.70 -14.53 -10.23
C PRO A 548 -28.47 -13.83 -10.83
N LEU A 549 -27.98 -12.73 -10.20
CA LEU A 549 -26.75 -12.08 -10.62
C LEU A 549 -25.55 -13.03 -10.51
N VAL A 550 -25.41 -13.75 -9.38
CA VAL A 550 -24.34 -14.73 -9.19
C VAL A 550 -24.36 -15.79 -10.28
N HIS A 551 -25.51 -16.38 -10.56
CA HIS A 551 -25.65 -17.40 -11.62
C HIS A 551 -25.24 -16.87 -13.01
N ARG A 552 -25.68 -15.65 -13.37
CA ARG A 552 -25.31 -15.01 -14.63
C ARG A 552 -23.83 -14.66 -14.70
N ALA A 553 -23.25 -14.15 -13.60
CA ALA A 553 -21.84 -13.79 -13.52
C ALA A 553 -20.91 -15.02 -13.66
N LEU A 554 -21.26 -16.14 -13.02
CA LEU A 554 -20.50 -17.39 -13.14
C LEU A 554 -20.59 -18.01 -14.55
N ALA A 555 -21.68 -17.75 -15.31
CA ALA A 555 -21.88 -18.20 -16.69
C ALA A 555 -21.30 -17.22 -17.72
N ALA A 556 -20.95 -16.01 -17.34
CA ALA A 556 -20.42 -14.96 -18.23
C ALA A 556 -19.08 -15.37 -18.88
N HIS A 557 -18.70 -14.67 -19.95
CA HIS A 557 -17.48 -14.94 -20.71
C HIS A 557 -16.34 -13.94 -20.42
N SER A 558 -16.62 -12.81 -19.79
CA SER A 558 -15.62 -11.76 -19.53
C SER A 558 -15.91 -10.95 -18.28
N ALA A 559 -14.86 -10.34 -17.71
CA ALA A 559 -14.99 -9.39 -16.60
C ALA A 559 -15.85 -8.16 -16.96
N ARG A 560 -15.79 -7.72 -18.23
CA ARG A 560 -16.62 -6.61 -18.72
C ARG A 560 -18.11 -6.96 -18.67
N GLU A 561 -18.47 -8.14 -19.11
CA GLU A 561 -19.86 -8.63 -19.06
C GLU A 561 -20.34 -8.70 -17.60
N VAL A 562 -19.53 -9.26 -16.70
CA VAL A 562 -19.85 -9.30 -15.27
C VAL A 562 -20.06 -7.90 -14.69
N GLY A 563 -19.16 -6.95 -15.02
CA GLY A 563 -19.32 -5.55 -14.58
C GLY A 563 -20.62 -4.90 -15.06
N MET A 564 -21.06 -5.19 -16.28
CA MET A 564 -22.35 -4.74 -16.80
C MET A 564 -23.53 -5.37 -16.04
N LEU A 565 -23.47 -6.68 -15.77
CA LEU A 565 -24.47 -7.37 -14.99
C LEU A 565 -24.59 -6.79 -13.58
N VAL A 566 -23.48 -6.53 -12.89
CA VAL A 566 -23.50 -5.92 -11.55
C VAL A 566 -24.20 -4.56 -11.60
N LYS A 567 -23.87 -3.70 -12.56
CA LYS A 567 -24.52 -2.40 -12.74
C LYS A 567 -26.01 -2.51 -13.11
N GLU A 568 -26.42 -3.58 -13.76
CA GLU A 568 -27.85 -3.86 -14.07
C GLU A 568 -28.64 -4.16 -12.78
N TYR A 569 -28.09 -5.03 -11.90
CA TYR A 569 -28.75 -5.49 -10.67
C TYR A 569 -28.62 -4.49 -9.51
N VAL A 570 -27.58 -3.68 -9.49
CA VAL A 570 -27.30 -2.69 -8.44
C VAL A 570 -27.16 -1.30 -9.05
N PRO A 571 -28.33 -0.62 -9.33
CA PRO A 571 -28.34 0.65 -10.07
C PRO A 571 -27.53 1.78 -9.42
N MET A 572 -27.33 1.76 -8.10
CA MET A 572 -26.50 2.75 -7.40
C MET A 572 -25.01 2.70 -7.83
N LEU A 573 -24.56 1.61 -8.46
CA LEU A 573 -23.20 1.47 -9.01
C LEU A 573 -23.12 1.91 -10.50
N ARG A 574 -24.18 2.47 -11.07
CA ARG A 574 -24.18 3.01 -12.44
C ARG A 574 -23.62 4.42 -12.56
N LYS A 575 -23.20 5.03 -11.45
CA LYS A 575 -22.60 6.38 -11.50
C LYS A 575 -21.42 6.35 -12.48
N ASP A 576 -21.60 7.02 -13.64
CA ASP A 576 -20.59 7.21 -14.69
C ASP A 576 -19.58 8.26 -14.28
#